data_feb3629b85b7ee077b391f80bfc4e7a3
#
_entry.id   feb3629b85b7ee077b391f80bfc4e7a3
#
_cell.length_a   1.000
_cell.length_b   1.000
_cell.length_c   1.000
_cell.angle_alpha   90.00
_cell.angle_beta   90.00
_cell.angle_gamma   90.00
#
_symmetry.space_group_name_H-M   'P 1'
#
loop_
_entity.id
_entity.type
_entity.pdbx_description
1 polymer ?
#
loop_
_entity_poly.entity_id
_entity_poly.type
_entity_poly.pdbx_seq_one_letter_code
_entity_poly.pdbx_strand_id
1 'polypeptide(L)'
;YMPAFGAILLAIFAFAMMRDTPQSCGLPPIEEYKNDYPDDYSEKHEEELTAKQIFMQYILPNKLLWYIATANVFVYLLRYGILDWSPTYLKEVKHFALDKSSWAYFLYEYAGIPGTLLCGWMSDKVFKGNRGATGVFFMTLVTIATVVYWLNPPGNPGVDMACMIIIGFLIYGPVMLIGLHALELAPKKAAG
;
A
#
# COMPACT_ATOMS: atom_id res chain seq x y z
N TYR A 1 14.66 -21.59 7.06
CA TYR A 1 15.85 -20.83 7.52
C TYR A 1 16.47 -19.96 6.42
N MET A 2 16.45 -20.36 5.14
CA MET A 2 17.02 -19.58 4.02
C MET A 2 16.46 -18.15 3.90
N PRO A 3 15.15 -17.91 3.95
CA PRO A 3 14.61 -16.55 3.89
C PRO A 3 15.03 -15.67 5.08
N ALA A 4 15.12 -16.26 6.28
CA ALA A 4 15.55 -15.54 7.48
C ALA A 4 17.03 -15.10 7.38
N PHE A 5 17.91 -15.97 6.86
CA PHE A 5 19.30 -15.62 6.63
C PHE A 5 19.43 -14.50 5.57
N GLY A 6 18.67 -14.58 4.47
CA GLY A 6 18.61 -13.52 3.47
C GLY A 6 18.13 -12.19 4.06
N ALA A 7 17.11 -12.21 4.92
CA ALA A 7 16.61 -11.01 5.59
C ALA A 7 17.65 -10.37 6.52
N ILE A 8 18.41 -11.18 7.26
CA ILE A 8 19.51 -10.69 8.13
C ILE A 8 20.59 -10.02 7.29
N LEU A 9 21.01 -10.64 6.19
CA LEU A 9 22.02 -10.04 5.30
C LEU A 9 21.54 -8.71 4.71
N LEU A 10 20.29 -8.65 4.25
CA LEU A 10 19.71 -7.41 3.74
C LEU A 10 19.57 -6.33 4.82
N ALA A 11 19.24 -6.70 6.06
CA ALA A 11 19.19 -5.78 7.18
C ALA A 11 20.56 -5.18 7.50
N ILE A 12 21.62 -6.01 7.53
CA ILE A 12 23.01 -5.55 7.72
C ILE A 12 23.43 -4.63 6.57
N PHE A 13 23.13 -5.01 5.33
CA PHE A 13 23.43 -4.19 4.16
C PHE A 13 22.71 -2.84 4.20
N ALA A 14 21.41 -2.84 4.51
CA ALA A 14 20.61 -1.62 4.67
C ALA A 14 21.19 -0.72 5.76
N PHE A 15 21.49 -1.27 6.94
CA PHE A 15 22.10 -0.51 8.04
C PHE A 15 23.44 0.13 7.66
N ALA A 16 24.27 -0.57 6.88
CA ALA A 16 25.56 -0.04 6.44
C ALA A 16 25.43 1.03 5.36
N MET A 17 24.45 0.92 4.46
CA MET A 17 24.31 1.77 3.27
C MET A 17 23.31 2.91 3.41
N MET A 18 22.26 2.72 4.20
CA MET A 18 21.23 3.75 4.37
C MET A 18 21.67 4.84 5.35
N ARG A 19 21.31 6.07 5.03
CA ARG A 19 21.44 7.24 5.90
C ARG A 19 20.06 7.90 6.03
N ASP A 20 19.75 8.37 7.23
CA ASP A 20 18.41 8.89 7.54
C ASP A 20 18.14 10.24 6.87
N THR A 21 19.16 11.07 6.73
CA THR A 21 19.00 12.41 6.18
C THR A 21 20.17 12.79 5.29
N PRO A 22 19.98 13.71 4.31
CA PRO A 22 21.08 14.27 3.51
C PRO A 22 22.16 14.90 4.38
N GLN A 23 21.78 15.54 5.48
CA GLN A 23 22.71 16.21 6.42
C GLN A 23 23.66 15.20 7.09
N SER A 24 23.20 13.97 7.34
CA SER A 24 24.07 12.89 7.88
C SER A 24 25.19 12.49 6.92
N CYS A 25 25.05 12.86 5.65
CA CYS A 25 26.08 12.70 4.60
C CYS A 25 26.87 13.97 4.32
N GLY A 26 26.69 15.03 5.10
CA GLY A 26 27.33 16.35 4.87
C GLY A 26 26.72 17.14 3.71
N LEU A 27 25.52 16.79 3.26
CA LEU A 27 24.79 17.48 2.22
C LEU A 27 23.80 18.50 2.84
N PRO A 28 23.47 19.60 2.13
CA PRO A 28 22.47 20.53 2.61
C PRO A 28 21.08 19.88 2.67
N PRO A 29 20.15 20.44 3.49
CA PRO A 29 18.75 20.03 3.48
C PRO A 29 18.17 20.10 2.06
N ILE A 30 17.18 19.23 1.77
CA ILE A 30 16.59 19.15 0.41
C ILE A 30 15.86 20.45 0.04
N GLU A 31 15.30 21.15 1.02
CA GLU A 31 14.64 22.43 0.88
C GLU A 31 15.63 23.50 0.41
N GLU A 32 16.81 23.55 1.01
CA GLU A 32 17.89 24.47 0.64
C GLU A 32 18.47 24.12 -0.74
N TYR A 33 18.70 22.83 -1.01
CA TYR A 33 19.26 22.37 -2.28
C TYR A 33 18.35 22.65 -3.48
N LYS A 34 17.03 22.49 -3.31
CA LYS A 34 16.03 22.73 -4.39
C LYS A 34 15.44 24.13 -4.35
N ASN A 35 15.73 24.94 -3.32
CA ASN A 35 15.08 26.21 -3.05
C ASN A 35 13.54 26.08 -3.03
N ASP A 36 13.06 24.97 -2.44
CA ASP A 36 11.65 24.58 -2.38
C ASP A 36 11.18 24.63 -0.93
N TYR A 37 10.94 25.85 -0.47
CA TYR A 37 10.39 26.08 0.85
C TYR A 37 8.86 26.09 0.77
N PRO A 38 8.15 25.44 1.72
CA PRO A 38 6.70 25.56 1.82
C PRO A 38 6.29 27.04 2.03
N ASP A 39 5.13 27.43 1.50
CA ASP A 39 4.60 28.80 1.61
C ASP A 39 4.48 29.29 3.08
N ASP A 40 4.36 28.36 4.03
CA ASP A 40 4.26 28.60 5.48
C ASP A 40 5.58 28.33 6.21
N TYR A 41 6.72 28.31 5.53
CA TYR A 41 8.00 28.06 6.19
C TYR A 41 8.27 29.14 7.25
N SER A 42 8.29 28.72 8.51
CA SER A 42 8.73 29.55 9.63
C SER A 42 9.76 28.76 10.45
N GLU A 43 10.81 29.43 10.93
CA GLU A 43 11.86 28.85 11.78
C GLU A 43 11.29 28.15 13.04
N LYS A 44 10.08 28.51 13.47
CA LYS A 44 9.35 27.84 14.56
C LYS A 44 8.93 26.39 14.26
N HIS A 45 8.96 25.97 12.99
CA HIS A 45 8.68 24.58 12.61
C HIS A 45 9.86 23.62 12.86
N GLU A 46 10.99 24.11 13.32
CA GLU A 46 12.16 23.30 13.68
C GLU A 46 12.12 22.74 15.11
N GLU A 47 11.13 23.11 15.95
CA GLU A 47 10.98 22.49 17.27
C GLU A 47 10.68 20.99 17.14
N GLU A 48 11.49 20.18 17.79
CA GLU A 48 11.27 18.72 17.86
C GLU A 48 9.99 18.44 18.67
N LEU A 49 8.94 18.03 17.96
CA LEU A 49 7.69 17.61 18.59
C LEU A 49 7.84 16.20 19.15
N THR A 50 7.40 16.00 20.39
CA THR A 50 7.32 14.64 20.94
C THR A 50 6.21 13.85 20.26
N ALA A 51 6.36 12.51 20.17
CA ALA A 51 5.34 11.64 19.58
C ALA A 51 3.95 11.85 20.19
N LYS A 52 3.87 12.17 21.48
CA LYS A 52 2.61 12.49 22.17
C LYS A 52 1.99 13.80 21.65
N GLN A 53 2.78 14.82 21.40
CA GLN A 53 2.31 16.11 20.85
C GLN A 53 1.81 15.93 19.42
N ILE A 54 2.56 15.20 18.59
CA ILE A 54 2.14 14.87 17.22
C ILE A 54 0.78 14.14 17.24
N PHE A 55 0.64 13.12 18.07
CA PHE A 55 -0.60 12.36 18.17
C PHE A 55 -1.79 13.22 18.60
N MET A 56 -1.63 14.01 19.68
CA MET A 56 -2.70 14.80 20.27
C MET A 56 -3.10 16.02 19.45
N GLN A 57 -2.12 16.68 18.79
CA GLN A 57 -2.36 17.93 18.08
C GLN A 57 -2.68 17.74 16.60
N TYR A 58 -2.11 16.74 15.95
CA TYR A 58 -2.22 16.58 14.50
C TYR A 58 -3.03 15.34 14.08
N ILE A 59 -2.92 14.21 14.79
CA ILE A 59 -3.59 12.98 14.40
C ILE A 59 -5.02 12.93 14.95
N LEU A 60 -5.18 13.13 16.24
CA LEU A 60 -6.46 12.95 16.93
C LEU A 60 -7.55 13.92 16.45
N PRO A 61 -7.29 15.23 16.23
CA PRO A 61 -8.31 16.16 15.75
C PRO A 61 -8.59 16.06 14.25
N ASN A 62 -7.74 15.38 13.48
CA ASN A 62 -7.88 15.30 12.03
C ASN A 62 -8.90 14.23 11.61
N LYS A 63 -10.15 14.65 11.37
CA LYS A 63 -11.24 13.75 10.94
C LYS A 63 -10.93 12.98 9.66
N LEU A 64 -10.16 13.59 8.74
CA LEU A 64 -9.83 12.95 7.47
C LEU A 64 -8.91 11.75 7.67
N LEU A 65 -7.94 11.83 8.60
CA LEU A 65 -7.11 10.68 8.97
C LEU A 65 -7.94 9.51 9.53
N TRP A 66 -8.99 9.80 10.30
CA TRP A 66 -9.89 8.76 10.81
C TRP A 66 -10.72 8.11 9.72
N TYR A 67 -11.19 8.86 8.72
CA TYR A 67 -11.86 8.28 7.54
C TYR A 67 -10.92 7.39 6.75
N ILE A 68 -9.66 7.82 6.54
CA ILE A 68 -8.64 7.04 5.86
C ILE A 68 -8.31 5.77 6.66
N ALA A 69 -8.13 5.87 7.98
CA ALA A 69 -7.90 4.73 8.84
C ALA A 69 -9.06 3.71 8.77
N THR A 70 -10.30 4.19 8.78
CA THR A 70 -11.48 3.32 8.64
C THR A 70 -11.52 2.66 7.27
N ALA A 71 -11.28 3.40 6.19
CA ALA A 71 -11.20 2.84 4.84
C ALA A 71 -10.08 1.77 4.75
N ASN A 72 -8.95 2.02 5.40
CA ASN A 72 -7.83 1.08 5.46
C ASN A 72 -8.24 -0.27 6.08
N VAL A 73 -9.03 -0.26 7.15
CA VAL A 73 -9.55 -1.49 7.78
C VAL A 73 -10.29 -2.34 6.75
N PHE A 74 -11.19 -1.75 5.96
CA PHE A 74 -11.96 -2.51 4.96
C PHE A 74 -11.11 -2.99 3.78
N VAL A 75 -10.15 -2.18 3.33
CA VAL A 75 -9.22 -2.59 2.25
C VAL A 75 -8.35 -3.75 2.70
N TYR A 76 -7.82 -3.71 3.91
CA TYR A 76 -7.00 -4.78 4.46
C TYR A 76 -7.81 -6.03 4.80
N LEU A 77 -9.06 -5.87 5.30
CA LEU A 77 -9.98 -6.99 5.51
C LEU A 77 -10.19 -7.77 4.21
N LEU A 78 -10.46 -7.06 3.11
CA LEU A 78 -10.65 -7.68 1.80
C LEU A 78 -9.34 -8.31 1.30
N ARG A 79 -8.22 -7.60 1.39
CA ARG A 79 -6.92 -8.08 0.93
C ARG A 79 -6.50 -9.37 1.64
N TYR A 80 -6.47 -9.36 2.96
CA TYR A 80 -6.07 -10.54 3.73
C TYR A 80 -7.15 -11.62 3.72
N GLY A 81 -8.43 -11.24 3.70
CA GLY A 81 -9.51 -12.21 3.55
C GLY A 81 -9.37 -13.04 2.28
N ILE A 82 -9.06 -12.40 1.15
CA ILE A 82 -8.82 -13.14 -0.10
C ILE A 82 -7.50 -13.89 -0.02
N LEU A 83 -6.42 -13.24 0.43
CA LEU A 83 -5.07 -13.82 0.45
C LEU A 83 -5.00 -15.08 1.31
N ASP A 84 -5.47 -15.01 2.54
CA ASP A 84 -5.32 -16.10 3.52
C ASP A 84 -6.30 -17.24 3.27
N TRP A 85 -7.51 -16.93 2.79
CA TRP A 85 -8.55 -17.93 2.57
C TRP A 85 -8.59 -18.50 1.15
N SER A 86 -7.99 -17.83 0.16
CA SER A 86 -8.07 -18.28 -1.23
C SER A 86 -7.48 -19.67 -1.46
N PRO A 87 -6.35 -20.10 -0.87
CA PRO A 87 -5.85 -21.45 -1.08
C PRO A 87 -6.83 -22.52 -0.58
N THR A 88 -7.43 -22.29 0.60
CA THR A 88 -8.44 -23.19 1.18
C THR A 88 -9.71 -23.19 0.35
N TYR A 89 -10.22 -22.03 -0.04
CA TYR A 89 -11.41 -21.89 -0.87
C TYR A 89 -11.24 -22.55 -2.25
N LEU A 90 -10.10 -22.33 -2.90
CA LEU A 90 -9.81 -22.96 -4.20
C LEU A 90 -9.73 -24.46 -4.08
N LYS A 91 -9.16 -25.00 -2.99
CA LYS A 91 -9.06 -26.43 -2.77
C LYS A 91 -10.41 -27.06 -2.41
N GLU A 92 -11.12 -26.52 -1.42
CA GLU A 92 -12.30 -27.15 -0.84
C GLU A 92 -13.58 -26.88 -1.64
N VAL A 93 -13.75 -25.67 -2.16
CA VAL A 93 -14.96 -25.25 -2.87
C VAL A 93 -14.81 -25.39 -4.38
N LYS A 94 -13.66 -25.02 -4.92
CA LYS A 94 -13.39 -25.05 -6.37
C LYS A 94 -12.70 -26.32 -6.85
N HIS A 95 -12.32 -27.23 -5.94
CA HIS A 95 -11.67 -28.49 -6.20
C HIS A 95 -10.35 -28.39 -6.98
N PHE A 96 -9.59 -27.35 -6.74
CA PHE A 96 -8.25 -27.20 -7.31
C PHE A 96 -7.26 -28.18 -6.70
N ALA A 97 -6.34 -28.68 -7.53
CA ALA A 97 -5.16 -29.38 -7.02
C ALA A 97 -4.26 -28.39 -6.24
N LEU A 98 -3.52 -28.90 -5.26
CA LEU A 98 -2.70 -28.08 -4.34
C LEU A 98 -1.67 -27.23 -5.07
N ASP A 99 -1.05 -27.76 -6.10
CA ASP A 99 -0.08 -27.06 -6.95
C ASP A 99 -0.72 -25.83 -7.64
N LYS A 100 -1.92 -26.00 -8.21
CA LYS A 100 -2.65 -24.91 -8.89
C LYS A 100 -3.11 -23.82 -7.92
N SER A 101 -3.54 -24.17 -6.72
CA SER A 101 -3.92 -23.18 -5.71
C SER A 101 -2.71 -22.35 -5.24
N SER A 102 -1.55 -22.98 -5.11
CA SER A 102 -0.28 -22.29 -4.78
C SER A 102 0.17 -21.35 -5.91
N TRP A 103 -0.01 -21.75 -7.17
CA TRP A 103 0.24 -20.88 -8.32
C TRP A 103 -0.71 -19.69 -8.39
N ALA A 104 -1.99 -19.88 -8.08
CA ALA A 104 -2.95 -18.79 -8.03
C ALA A 104 -2.57 -17.74 -6.98
N TYR A 105 -2.15 -18.20 -5.80
CA TYR A 105 -1.62 -17.35 -4.74
C TYR A 105 -0.38 -16.57 -5.19
N PHE A 106 0.61 -17.25 -5.79
CA PHE A 106 1.82 -16.63 -6.31
C PHE A 106 1.50 -15.54 -7.36
N LEU A 107 0.62 -15.86 -8.31
CA LEU A 107 0.24 -14.91 -9.37
C LEU A 107 -0.53 -13.71 -8.83
N TYR A 108 -1.36 -13.89 -7.79
CA TYR A 108 -2.01 -12.81 -7.09
C TYR A 108 -0.99 -11.81 -6.53
N GLU A 109 0.00 -12.29 -5.79
CA GLU A 109 1.07 -11.46 -5.21
C GLU A 109 1.92 -10.78 -6.29
N TYR A 110 2.33 -11.55 -7.29
CA TYR A 110 3.19 -11.03 -8.36
C TYR A 110 2.49 -9.96 -9.20
N ALA A 111 1.20 -10.13 -9.48
CA ALA A 111 0.39 -9.14 -10.21
C ALA A 111 0.25 -7.81 -9.45
N GLY A 112 0.39 -7.81 -8.15
CA GLY A 112 0.37 -6.60 -7.33
C GLY A 112 1.47 -5.60 -7.67
N ILE A 113 2.63 -6.07 -8.13
CA ILE A 113 3.78 -5.20 -8.47
C ILE A 113 3.41 -4.24 -9.61
N PRO A 114 3.07 -4.72 -10.83
CA PRO A 114 2.68 -3.82 -11.92
C PRO A 114 1.37 -3.07 -11.62
N GLY A 115 0.47 -3.67 -10.85
CA GLY A 115 -0.78 -3.02 -10.43
C GLY A 115 -0.54 -1.77 -9.58
N THR A 116 0.38 -1.83 -8.64
CA THR A 116 0.78 -0.69 -7.80
C THR A 116 1.38 0.44 -8.64
N LEU A 117 2.27 0.09 -9.58
CA LEU A 117 2.89 1.08 -10.48
C LEU A 117 1.85 1.77 -11.36
N LEU A 118 0.92 0.99 -11.94
CA LEU A 118 -0.17 1.55 -12.75
C LEU A 118 -1.07 2.47 -11.90
N CYS A 119 -1.44 2.04 -10.71
CA CYS A 119 -2.28 2.82 -9.81
C CYS A 119 -1.62 4.17 -9.44
N GLY A 120 -0.33 4.17 -9.11
CA GLY A 120 0.44 5.38 -8.84
C GLY A 120 0.47 6.31 -10.05
N TRP A 121 0.82 5.78 -11.23
CA TRP A 121 0.82 6.54 -12.46
C TRP A 121 -0.56 7.13 -12.78
N MET A 122 -1.63 6.34 -12.66
CA MET A 122 -3.00 6.83 -12.87
C MET A 122 -3.38 7.90 -11.85
N SER A 123 -3.02 7.73 -10.59
CA SER A 123 -3.26 8.73 -9.55
C SER A 123 -2.66 10.09 -9.93
N ASP A 124 -1.41 10.09 -10.42
CA ASP A 124 -0.70 11.34 -10.72
C ASP A 124 -1.14 11.95 -12.07
N LYS A 125 -1.28 11.14 -13.12
CA LYS A 125 -1.54 11.63 -14.48
C LYS A 125 -3.03 11.75 -14.81
N VAL A 126 -3.85 10.76 -14.45
CA VAL A 126 -5.27 10.72 -14.81
C VAL A 126 -6.10 11.48 -13.78
N PHE A 127 -5.88 11.17 -12.51
CA PHE A 127 -6.64 11.77 -11.39
C PHE A 127 -5.97 13.04 -10.82
N LYS A 128 -4.89 13.53 -11.43
CA LYS A 128 -4.21 14.79 -11.07
C LYS A 128 -3.84 14.86 -9.57
N GLY A 129 -3.37 13.75 -9.01
CA GLY A 129 -2.98 13.66 -7.60
C GLY A 129 -4.14 13.38 -6.63
N ASN A 130 -5.38 13.20 -7.11
CA ASN A 130 -6.50 12.88 -6.23
C ASN A 130 -6.45 11.40 -5.80
N ARG A 131 -5.74 11.14 -4.69
CA ARG A 131 -5.52 9.79 -4.13
C ARG A 131 -6.85 9.10 -3.78
N GLY A 132 -7.80 9.85 -3.22
CA GLY A 132 -9.12 9.32 -2.83
C GLY A 132 -9.93 8.83 -4.02
N ALA A 133 -10.05 9.62 -5.07
CA ALA A 133 -10.79 9.24 -6.29
C ALA A 133 -10.17 8.02 -6.96
N THR A 134 -8.83 7.96 -7.05
CA THR A 134 -8.11 6.80 -7.58
C THR A 134 -8.39 5.56 -6.75
N GLY A 135 -8.31 5.66 -5.41
CA GLY A 135 -8.63 4.57 -4.50
C GLY A 135 -10.03 4.02 -4.69
N VAL A 136 -11.04 4.90 -4.77
CA VAL A 136 -12.44 4.50 -5.02
C VAL A 136 -12.58 3.79 -6.37
N PHE A 137 -11.96 4.31 -7.43
CA PHE A 137 -12.00 3.68 -8.76
C PHE A 137 -11.43 2.26 -8.73
N PHE A 138 -10.22 2.08 -8.19
CA PHE A 138 -9.60 0.75 -8.10
C PHE A 138 -10.39 -0.20 -7.19
N MET A 139 -10.89 0.27 -6.04
CA MET A 139 -11.69 -0.55 -5.12
C MET A 139 -13.03 -0.98 -5.74
N THR A 140 -13.63 -0.15 -6.59
CA THR A 140 -14.83 -0.53 -7.37
C THR A 140 -14.49 -1.70 -8.32
N LEU A 141 -13.38 -1.64 -9.02
CA LEU A 141 -12.94 -2.72 -9.90
C LEU A 141 -12.60 -4.00 -9.12
N VAL A 142 -11.95 -3.87 -7.96
CA VAL A 142 -11.69 -5.01 -7.03
C VAL A 142 -13.01 -5.66 -6.62
N THR A 143 -14.01 -4.86 -6.24
CA THR A 143 -15.33 -5.36 -5.83
C THR A 143 -15.99 -6.14 -6.97
N ILE A 144 -15.99 -5.61 -8.19
CA ILE A 144 -16.52 -6.30 -9.37
C ILE A 144 -15.79 -7.63 -9.59
N ALA A 145 -14.45 -7.62 -9.58
CA ALA A 145 -13.65 -8.83 -9.77
C ALA A 145 -13.92 -9.88 -8.68
N THR A 146 -14.09 -9.44 -7.43
CA THR A 146 -14.42 -10.33 -6.30
C THR A 146 -15.81 -10.93 -6.44
N VAL A 147 -16.79 -10.16 -6.89
CA VAL A 147 -18.15 -10.68 -7.16
C VAL A 147 -18.13 -11.69 -8.30
N VAL A 148 -17.40 -11.44 -9.39
CA VAL A 148 -17.24 -12.40 -10.48
C VAL A 148 -16.57 -13.69 -9.98
N TYR A 149 -15.51 -13.55 -9.17
CA TYR A 149 -14.83 -14.69 -8.55
C TYR A 149 -15.77 -15.54 -7.69
N TRP A 150 -16.61 -14.90 -6.88
CA TRP A 150 -17.58 -15.58 -6.02
C TRP A 150 -18.69 -16.27 -6.81
N LEU A 151 -19.21 -15.61 -7.84
CA LEU A 151 -20.30 -16.15 -8.67
C LEU A 151 -19.86 -17.23 -9.67
N ASN A 152 -18.55 -17.36 -9.93
CA ASN A 152 -18.05 -18.36 -10.86
C ASN A 152 -18.30 -19.77 -10.32
N PRO A 153 -19.00 -20.66 -11.05
CA PRO A 153 -19.25 -22.02 -10.59
C PRO A 153 -17.95 -22.85 -10.57
N PRO A 154 -17.88 -23.90 -9.72
CA PRO A 154 -16.78 -24.87 -9.78
C PRO A 154 -16.65 -25.50 -11.17
N GLY A 155 -15.42 -25.77 -11.60
CA GLY A 155 -15.15 -26.39 -12.90
C GLY A 155 -14.57 -25.45 -13.96
N ASN A 156 -14.47 -24.14 -13.67
CA ASN A 156 -13.85 -23.15 -14.54
C ASN A 156 -12.54 -22.58 -13.96
N PRO A 157 -11.47 -23.38 -13.84
CA PRO A 157 -10.24 -22.96 -13.18
C PRO A 157 -9.55 -21.75 -13.83
N GLY A 158 -9.74 -21.57 -15.15
CA GLY A 158 -9.17 -20.42 -15.86
C GLY A 158 -9.79 -19.10 -15.42
N VAL A 159 -11.09 -19.06 -15.16
CA VAL A 159 -11.78 -17.86 -14.67
C VAL A 159 -11.35 -17.54 -13.23
N ASP A 160 -11.29 -18.56 -12.36
CA ASP A 160 -10.83 -18.35 -10.98
C ASP A 160 -9.40 -17.82 -10.93
N MET A 161 -8.51 -18.38 -11.77
CA MET A 161 -7.12 -17.91 -11.87
C MET A 161 -7.04 -16.48 -12.39
N ALA A 162 -7.80 -16.14 -13.43
CA ALA A 162 -7.85 -14.78 -13.97
C ALA A 162 -8.40 -13.79 -12.94
N CYS A 163 -9.45 -14.14 -12.21
CA CYS A 163 -9.97 -13.30 -11.13
C CYS A 163 -8.94 -13.05 -10.03
N MET A 164 -8.20 -14.09 -9.60
CA MET A 164 -7.14 -13.94 -8.61
C MET A 164 -6.05 -12.98 -9.07
N ILE A 165 -5.58 -13.09 -10.31
CA ILE A 165 -4.59 -12.19 -10.91
C ILE A 165 -5.13 -10.75 -10.96
N ILE A 166 -6.37 -10.57 -11.41
CA ILE A 166 -7.00 -9.24 -11.53
C ILE A 166 -7.19 -8.60 -10.14
N ILE A 167 -7.67 -9.35 -9.16
CA ILE A 167 -7.83 -8.83 -7.80
C ILE A 167 -6.47 -8.43 -7.21
N GLY A 168 -5.45 -9.28 -7.34
CA GLY A 168 -4.10 -8.97 -6.92
C GLY A 168 -3.54 -7.72 -7.60
N PHE A 169 -3.70 -7.61 -8.92
CA PHE A 169 -3.28 -6.45 -9.69
C PHE A 169 -3.93 -5.14 -9.22
N LEU A 170 -5.22 -5.19 -8.87
CA LEU A 170 -5.99 -3.99 -8.53
C LEU A 170 -5.88 -3.57 -7.06
N ILE A 171 -5.72 -4.51 -6.11
CA ILE A 171 -5.86 -4.22 -4.67
C ILE A 171 -4.61 -3.56 -4.07
N TYR A 172 -3.42 -3.85 -4.58
CA TYR A 172 -2.18 -3.32 -4.03
C TYR A 172 -2.02 -1.82 -4.23
N GLY A 173 -2.60 -1.27 -5.33
CA GLY A 173 -2.64 0.16 -5.58
C GLY A 173 -3.33 0.95 -4.47
N PRO A 174 -4.59 0.67 -4.14
CA PRO A 174 -5.29 1.30 -3.02
C PRO A 174 -4.57 1.16 -1.68
N VAL A 175 -3.97 0.00 -1.39
CA VAL A 175 -3.16 -0.22 -0.17
C VAL A 175 -2.01 0.79 -0.09
N MET A 176 -1.27 0.98 -1.18
CA MET A 176 -0.19 1.96 -1.26
C MET A 176 -0.72 3.40 -1.16
N LEU A 177 -1.80 3.72 -1.91
CA LEU A 177 -2.36 5.08 -1.93
C LEU A 177 -2.90 5.53 -0.58
N ILE A 178 -3.48 4.63 0.22
CA ILE A 178 -3.96 4.94 1.57
C ILE A 178 -2.80 5.37 2.46
N GLY A 179 -1.68 4.65 2.43
CA GLY A 179 -0.48 5.01 3.17
C GLY A 179 0.09 6.35 2.72
N LEU A 180 0.22 6.54 1.42
CA LEU A 180 0.72 7.79 0.84
C LEU A 180 -0.18 8.99 1.20
N HIS A 181 -1.51 8.83 1.11
CA HIS A 181 -2.46 9.88 1.46
C HIS A 181 -2.39 10.24 2.95
N ALA A 182 -2.21 9.26 3.83
CA ALA A 182 -2.02 9.51 5.25
C ALA A 182 -0.73 10.32 5.52
N LEU A 183 0.36 10.01 4.80
CA LEU A 183 1.62 10.76 4.88
C LEU A 183 1.48 12.20 4.38
N GLU A 184 0.76 12.41 3.27
CA GLU A 184 0.51 13.75 2.71
C GLU A 184 -0.34 14.65 3.64
N LEU A 185 -1.15 14.06 4.53
CA LEU A 185 -1.97 14.78 5.51
C LEU A 185 -1.26 15.02 6.84
N ALA A 186 -0.16 14.35 7.08
CA ALA A 186 0.64 14.53 8.27
C ALA A 186 1.65 15.67 8.08
N PRO A 187 1.96 16.45 9.13
CA PRO A 187 3.05 17.42 9.04
C PRO A 187 4.36 16.71 8.73
N LYS A 188 5.28 17.36 8.00
CA LYS A 188 6.55 16.75 7.54
C LYS A 188 7.31 16.01 8.66
N LYS A 189 7.31 16.56 9.89
CA LYS A 189 7.96 15.94 11.07
C LYS A 189 7.22 14.71 11.63
N ALA A 190 5.96 14.50 11.25
CA ALA A 190 5.16 13.35 11.66
C ALA A 190 5.10 12.26 10.58
N ALA A 191 5.67 12.52 9.41
CA ALA A 191 5.64 11.61 8.26
C ALA A 191 6.87 10.69 8.18
N GLY A 192 7.87 10.89 9.05
CA GLY A 192 9.12 10.13 9.13
C GLY A 192 9.31 9.41 10.45
#